data_76f8ed0e855f08b1930a1cec993f522a
#
_entry.id   76f8ed0e855f08b1930a1cec993f522a
#
_cell.length_a   1.000
_cell.length_b   1.000
_cell.length_c   1.000
_cell.angle_alpha   90.00
_cell.angle_beta   90.00
_cell.angle_gamma   90.00
#
_symmetry.space_group_name_H-M   'P 1'
#
loop_
_entity.id
_entity.type
_entity.pdbx_description
1 polymer ?
#
loop_
_entity_poly.entity_id
_entity_poly.type
_entity_poly.pdbx_seq_one_letter_code
_entity_poly.pdbx_strand_id
1 'polypeptide(L)'
;MAGSPNSNLRGFNHAVYTLLKQPTQFLPHLTIPTFTHLPEDLGPHLISARIPSNPPSEKPTPPTRTPTINALVLDKDNTLCPPKTTTFPPQILSKLTALRQSPTSPFNQSRNPHGILIVSNRAGSHPRYDAEIQSLESQLSHLRIPVFRLPPGTDKKPFCGEEIVRWFRERGVVKGPEEIAVVGDRLGTDVLMAARMGSWSVWCKEGVFEEGEKGKPTRNVLEKMEVWIERFFREGRGCTAPLPKGWEE
;
A
#
# COMPACT_ATOMS: atom_id res chain seq x y z
N MET A 1 -15.85 4.66 -32.79
CA MET A 1 -14.92 4.83 -31.65
C MET A 1 -15.33 3.84 -30.59
N ALA A 2 -14.58 2.76 -30.39
CA ALA A 2 -14.86 1.79 -29.32
C ALA A 2 -14.59 2.48 -27.98
N GLY A 3 -15.63 2.59 -27.13
CA GLY A 3 -15.50 3.16 -25.80
C GLY A 3 -14.46 2.36 -25.00
N SER A 4 -13.49 3.05 -24.39
CA SER A 4 -12.50 2.43 -23.51
C SER A 4 -13.24 1.61 -22.44
N PRO A 5 -12.90 0.34 -22.22
CA PRO A 5 -13.58 -0.50 -21.24
C PRO A 5 -13.46 0.16 -19.87
N ASN A 6 -14.56 0.15 -19.11
CA ASN A 6 -14.63 0.75 -17.77
C ASN A 6 -13.44 0.23 -16.92
N SER A 7 -12.50 1.11 -16.56
CA SER A 7 -11.25 0.72 -15.87
C SER A 7 -11.50 0.01 -14.53
N ASN A 8 -12.63 0.27 -13.88
CA ASN A 8 -13.03 -0.43 -12.64
C ASN A 8 -13.41 -1.90 -12.92
N LEU A 9 -14.12 -2.16 -14.03
CA LEU A 9 -14.50 -3.51 -14.45
C LEU A 9 -13.24 -4.32 -14.85
N ARG A 10 -12.29 -3.68 -15.55
CA ARG A 10 -11.02 -4.30 -15.91
C ARG A 10 -10.21 -4.69 -14.67
N GLY A 11 -10.13 -3.78 -13.68
CA GLY A 11 -9.47 -4.06 -12.40
C GLY A 11 -10.13 -5.21 -11.65
N PHE A 12 -11.45 -5.23 -11.58
CA PHE A 12 -12.20 -6.30 -10.92
C PHE A 12 -12.00 -7.66 -11.62
N ASN A 13 -12.15 -7.73 -12.94
CA ASN A 13 -11.96 -8.98 -13.70
C ASN A 13 -10.52 -9.51 -13.55
N HIS A 14 -9.53 -8.60 -13.54
CA HIS A 14 -8.14 -8.97 -13.31
C HIS A 14 -7.93 -9.51 -11.90
N ALA A 15 -8.50 -8.88 -10.89
CA ALA A 15 -8.42 -9.36 -9.51
C ALA A 15 -9.03 -10.76 -9.38
N VAL A 16 -10.22 -11.00 -9.92
CA VAL A 16 -10.86 -12.33 -9.92
C VAL A 16 -9.99 -13.37 -10.64
N TYR A 17 -9.49 -13.05 -11.83
CA TYR A 17 -8.62 -13.96 -12.58
C TYR A 17 -7.34 -14.29 -11.79
N THR A 18 -6.69 -13.29 -11.21
CA THR A 18 -5.46 -13.48 -10.43
C THR A 18 -5.73 -14.30 -9.17
N LEU A 19 -6.84 -14.05 -8.48
CA LEU A 19 -7.24 -14.83 -7.30
C LEU A 19 -7.40 -16.32 -7.62
N LEU A 20 -7.93 -16.64 -8.80
CA LEU A 20 -8.13 -18.03 -9.24
C LEU A 20 -6.84 -18.71 -9.72
N LYS A 21 -5.91 -17.97 -10.30
CA LYS A 21 -4.69 -18.52 -10.94
C LYS A 21 -3.44 -18.37 -10.08
N GLN A 22 -3.32 -17.28 -9.34
CA GLN A 22 -2.14 -16.89 -8.56
C GLN A 22 -2.55 -16.26 -7.23
N PRO A 23 -3.27 -16.99 -6.36
CA PRO A 23 -3.85 -16.43 -5.13
C PRO A 23 -2.82 -15.82 -4.17
N THR A 24 -1.58 -16.27 -4.20
CA THR A 24 -0.49 -15.73 -3.38
C THR A 24 -0.22 -14.24 -3.63
N GLN A 25 -0.55 -13.71 -4.82
CA GLN A 25 -0.43 -12.28 -5.12
C GLN A 25 -1.40 -11.39 -4.31
N PHE A 26 -2.41 -11.99 -3.66
CA PHE A 26 -3.32 -11.31 -2.73
C PHE A 26 -2.83 -11.33 -1.29
N LEU A 27 -1.73 -12.03 -1.00
CA LEU A 27 -1.20 -12.08 0.36
C LEU A 27 -0.28 -10.88 0.60
N PRO A 28 -0.55 -10.08 1.66
CA PRO A 28 0.33 -9.00 2.05
C PRO A 28 1.61 -9.55 2.69
N HIS A 29 2.72 -8.83 2.53
CA HIS A 29 3.97 -9.16 3.24
C HIS A 29 3.87 -8.85 4.73
N LEU A 30 3.13 -7.78 5.07
CA LEU A 30 2.84 -7.37 6.45
C LEU A 30 1.37 -7.00 6.57
N THR A 31 0.73 -7.43 7.66
CA THR A 31 -0.63 -7.02 8.03
C THR A 31 -0.59 -6.22 9.32
N ILE A 32 -1.17 -5.03 9.30
CA ILE A 32 -1.31 -4.14 10.47
C ILE A 32 -2.79 -3.77 10.68
N PRO A 33 -3.20 -3.41 11.90
CA PRO A 33 -4.59 -2.96 12.11
C PRO A 33 -4.93 -1.73 11.29
N THR A 34 -4.22 -0.63 11.51
CA THR A 34 -4.43 0.67 10.85
C THR A 34 -3.08 1.28 10.47
N PHE A 35 -3.07 2.31 9.64
CA PHE A 35 -1.85 3.04 9.24
C PHE A 35 -1.02 3.55 10.45
N THR A 36 -1.64 3.88 11.57
CA THR A 36 -0.94 4.36 12.77
C THR A 36 0.04 3.33 13.35
N HIS A 37 -0.19 2.03 13.07
CA HIS A 37 0.68 0.93 13.49
C HIS A 37 1.85 0.66 12.53
N LEU A 38 1.98 1.45 11.45
CA LEU A 38 3.08 1.25 10.50
C LEU A 38 4.44 1.43 11.21
N PRO A 39 5.36 0.45 11.19
CA PRO A 39 6.70 0.62 11.73
C PRO A 39 7.45 1.74 11.01
N GLU A 40 8.35 2.43 11.70
CA GLU A 40 9.23 3.43 11.08
C GLU A 40 10.26 2.75 10.17
N ASP A 41 10.90 1.69 10.66
CA ASP A 41 11.73 0.78 9.85
C ASP A 41 10.93 -0.48 9.51
N LEU A 42 10.58 -0.61 8.23
CA LEU A 42 9.76 -1.71 7.74
C LEU A 42 10.55 -3.01 7.52
N GLY A 43 11.82 -2.91 7.19
CA GLY A 43 12.62 -4.05 6.76
C GLY A 43 12.54 -5.28 7.67
N PRO A 44 12.84 -5.15 8.96
CA PRO A 44 12.78 -6.27 9.91
C PRO A 44 11.38 -6.90 10.01
N HIS A 45 10.32 -6.06 9.95
CA HIS A 45 8.94 -6.53 10.09
C HIS A 45 8.45 -7.30 8.86
N LEU A 46 8.89 -6.92 7.66
CA LEU A 46 8.54 -7.61 6.41
C LEU A 46 9.09 -9.04 6.37
N ILE A 47 10.26 -9.26 6.97
CA ILE A 47 10.88 -10.58 7.05
C ILE A 47 10.25 -11.41 8.17
N SER A 48 10.07 -10.84 9.36
CA SER A 48 9.50 -11.55 10.51
C SER A 48 8.09 -12.08 10.23
N ALA A 49 7.28 -11.33 9.49
CA ALA A 49 5.92 -11.74 9.11
C ALA A 49 5.87 -12.95 8.16
N ARG A 50 6.99 -13.35 7.55
CA ARG A 50 7.08 -14.52 6.67
C ARG A 50 7.40 -15.82 7.41
N ILE A 51 7.92 -15.73 8.63
CA ILE A 51 8.25 -16.92 9.43
C ILE A 51 6.94 -17.50 9.96
N PRO A 52 6.55 -18.75 9.63
CA PRO A 52 5.36 -19.39 10.17
C PRO A 52 5.42 -19.44 11.70
N SER A 53 4.30 -19.16 12.36
CA SER A 53 4.18 -19.19 13.83
C SER A 53 4.38 -20.60 14.43
N ASN A 54 4.27 -21.65 13.59
CA ASN A 54 4.62 -23.04 13.92
C ASN A 54 5.71 -23.49 12.93
N PRO A 55 6.99 -23.36 13.26
CA PRO A 55 8.05 -23.88 12.40
C PRO A 55 7.98 -25.40 12.36
N PRO A 56 8.10 -26.03 11.19
CA PRO A 56 8.46 -27.45 11.12
C PRO A 56 9.77 -27.64 11.90
N SER A 57 10.00 -28.85 12.37
CA SER A 57 11.07 -29.25 13.30
C SER A 57 12.52 -28.81 12.94
N GLU A 58 12.73 -28.23 11.80
CA GLU A 58 13.99 -27.57 11.41
C GLU A 58 13.88 -26.06 11.69
N LYS A 59 14.82 -25.50 12.47
CA LYS A 59 14.91 -24.07 12.73
C LYS A 59 15.02 -23.34 11.38
N PRO A 60 14.05 -22.46 11.03
CA PRO A 60 14.19 -21.66 9.82
C PRO A 60 15.48 -20.85 9.94
N THR A 61 16.35 -20.97 8.96
CA THR A 61 17.53 -20.11 8.86
C THR A 61 17.03 -18.66 8.74
N PRO A 62 17.44 -17.76 9.65
CA PRO A 62 17.01 -16.36 9.52
C PRO A 62 17.48 -15.84 8.17
N PRO A 63 16.66 -15.05 7.46
CA PRO A 63 17.04 -14.50 6.18
C PRO A 63 18.32 -13.68 6.35
N THR A 64 19.27 -13.93 5.49
CA THR A 64 20.63 -13.33 5.53
C THR A 64 20.61 -11.83 5.20
N ARG A 65 19.47 -11.30 4.73
CA ARG A 65 19.35 -9.92 4.27
C ARG A 65 18.02 -9.29 4.73
N THR A 66 18.08 -8.05 5.21
CA THR A 66 16.90 -7.25 5.57
C THR A 66 16.59 -6.27 4.45
N PRO A 67 15.32 -6.14 3.99
CA PRO A 67 14.95 -5.17 2.97
C PRO A 67 15.18 -3.73 3.45
N THR A 68 15.74 -2.90 2.57
CA THR A 68 15.82 -1.46 2.79
C THR A 68 14.68 -0.80 2.04
N ILE A 69 13.74 -0.20 2.77
CA ILE A 69 12.58 0.47 2.19
C ILE A 69 12.86 1.98 2.16
N ASN A 70 13.03 2.51 0.96
CA ASN A 70 13.33 3.92 0.71
C ASN A 70 12.09 4.72 0.30
N ALA A 71 11.02 4.05 -0.14
CA ALA A 71 9.80 4.71 -0.60
C ALA A 71 8.53 4.06 -0.05
N LEU A 72 7.55 4.91 0.31
CA LEU A 72 6.18 4.52 0.66
C LEU A 72 5.20 5.01 -0.41
N VAL A 73 4.37 4.10 -0.87
CA VAL A 73 3.17 4.38 -1.66
C VAL A 73 1.97 4.20 -0.73
N LEU A 74 1.25 5.27 -0.46
CA LEU A 74 0.14 5.27 0.49
C LEU A 74 -1.20 5.39 -0.26
N ASP A 75 -2.12 4.48 -0.03
CA ASP A 75 -3.51 4.69 -0.43
C ASP A 75 -4.17 5.78 0.42
N LYS A 76 -5.20 6.44 -0.14
CA LYS A 76 -5.92 7.52 0.54
C LYS A 76 -7.16 7.03 1.26
N ASP A 77 -8.10 6.46 0.50
CA ASP A 77 -9.44 6.14 1.02
C ASP A 77 -9.37 4.95 1.96
N ASN A 78 -9.87 5.10 3.18
CA ASN A 78 -9.86 4.08 4.23
C ASN A 78 -8.45 3.63 4.71
N THR A 79 -7.40 4.34 4.28
CA THR A 79 -6.01 4.14 4.76
C THR A 79 -5.51 5.38 5.50
N LEU A 80 -5.62 6.56 4.88
CA LEU A 80 -5.22 7.84 5.45
C LEU A 80 -6.40 8.74 5.82
N CYS A 81 -7.49 8.65 5.06
CA CYS A 81 -8.72 9.42 5.28
C CYS A 81 -9.91 8.48 5.35
N PRO A 82 -10.99 8.84 6.04
CA PRO A 82 -12.27 8.15 5.89
C PRO A 82 -12.69 8.12 4.41
N PRO A 83 -13.38 7.07 3.95
CA PRO A 83 -13.73 6.92 2.54
C PRO A 83 -14.45 8.15 1.97
N LYS A 84 -14.01 8.60 0.80
CA LYS A 84 -14.57 9.76 0.08
C LYS A 84 -14.40 11.12 0.76
N THR A 85 -13.59 11.22 1.80
CA THR A 85 -13.26 12.51 2.46
C THR A 85 -11.85 12.98 2.06
N THR A 86 -11.52 14.22 2.43
CA THR A 86 -10.18 14.80 2.28
C THR A 86 -9.57 15.19 3.62
N THR A 87 -10.26 14.87 4.72
CA THR A 87 -9.82 15.21 6.06
C THR A 87 -8.97 14.09 6.64
N PHE A 88 -7.78 14.42 7.08
CA PHE A 88 -6.93 13.46 7.79
C PHE A 88 -7.27 13.47 9.28
N PRO A 89 -7.57 12.32 9.89
CA PRO A 89 -7.68 12.23 11.34
C PRO A 89 -6.38 12.66 12.03
N PRO A 90 -6.45 13.29 13.24
CA PRO A 90 -5.26 13.79 13.94
C PRO A 90 -4.17 12.74 14.14
N GLN A 91 -4.54 11.50 14.48
CA GLN A 91 -3.60 10.39 14.67
C GLN A 91 -2.87 10.01 13.37
N ILE A 92 -3.52 10.13 12.21
CA ILE A 92 -2.90 9.90 10.90
C ILE A 92 -1.89 11.00 10.59
N LEU A 93 -2.27 12.27 10.81
CA LEU A 93 -1.35 13.41 10.63
C LEU A 93 -0.14 13.30 11.58
N SER A 94 -0.36 12.92 12.84
CA SER A 94 0.72 12.68 13.81
C SER A 94 1.68 11.59 13.30
N LYS A 95 1.15 10.49 12.77
CA LYS A 95 1.97 9.40 12.21
C LYS A 95 2.75 9.84 10.97
N LEU A 96 2.12 10.55 10.05
CA LEU A 96 2.82 11.09 8.87
C LEU A 96 3.91 12.08 9.27
N THR A 97 3.64 12.94 10.26
CA THR A 97 4.62 13.88 10.82
C THR A 97 5.81 13.14 11.44
N ALA A 98 5.57 12.11 12.24
CA ALA A 98 6.62 11.29 12.82
C ALA A 98 7.51 10.66 11.73
N LEU A 99 6.92 10.04 10.70
CA LEU A 99 7.68 9.46 9.59
C LEU A 99 8.52 10.51 8.83
N ARG A 100 8.02 11.74 8.68
CA ARG A 100 8.70 12.80 7.92
C ARG A 100 9.72 13.61 8.71
N GLN A 101 9.63 13.62 10.06
CA GLN A 101 10.47 14.44 10.92
C GLN A 101 11.44 13.64 11.79
N SER A 102 11.16 12.37 12.09
CA SER A 102 12.06 11.53 12.89
C SER A 102 13.45 11.44 12.24
N PRO A 103 14.52 11.67 13.01
CA PRO A 103 15.89 11.59 12.49
C PRO A 103 16.31 10.17 12.11
N THR A 104 15.62 9.13 12.61
CA THR A 104 15.90 7.72 12.30
C THR A 104 15.11 7.22 11.11
N SER A 105 14.01 7.91 10.74
CA SER A 105 13.13 7.49 9.66
C SER A 105 13.83 7.50 8.29
N PRO A 106 13.72 6.41 7.51
CA PRO A 106 14.15 6.37 6.10
C PRO A 106 13.42 7.40 5.24
N PHE A 107 12.24 7.84 5.69
CA PHE A 107 11.35 8.77 5.01
C PHE A 107 11.49 10.22 5.51
N ASN A 108 12.53 10.55 6.28
CA ASN A 108 12.78 11.90 6.77
C ASN A 108 12.84 12.90 5.63
N GLN A 109 12.05 13.98 5.70
CA GLN A 109 11.87 14.94 4.58
C GLN A 109 13.14 15.71 4.19
N SER A 110 14.10 15.87 5.11
CA SER A 110 15.36 16.55 4.82
C SER A 110 16.35 15.66 4.06
N ARG A 111 16.32 14.34 4.32
CA ARG A 111 17.22 13.37 3.68
C ARG A 111 16.59 12.70 2.47
N ASN A 112 15.28 12.47 2.52
CA ASN A 112 14.51 11.81 1.48
C ASN A 112 13.22 12.61 1.19
N PRO A 113 13.31 13.75 0.50
CA PRO A 113 12.18 14.66 0.29
C PRO A 113 11.03 14.02 -0.48
N HIS A 114 11.31 13.03 -1.31
CA HIS A 114 10.33 12.33 -2.16
C HIS A 114 10.02 10.90 -1.69
N GLY A 115 10.40 10.52 -0.45
CA GLY A 115 10.24 9.15 0.05
C GLY A 115 8.81 8.70 0.33
N ILE A 116 7.82 9.60 0.30
CA ILE A 116 6.40 9.26 0.49
C ILE A 116 5.56 9.83 -0.66
N LEU A 117 4.68 9.01 -1.22
CA LEU A 117 3.77 9.36 -2.32
C LEU A 117 2.36 8.84 -2.02
N ILE A 118 1.34 9.68 -2.08
CA ILE A 118 -0.06 9.26 -1.99
C ILE A 118 -0.55 8.88 -3.39
N VAL A 119 -1.19 7.71 -3.52
CA VAL A 119 -1.74 7.21 -4.78
C VAL A 119 -3.22 6.89 -4.62
N SER A 120 -4.07 7.73 -5.21
CA SER A 120 -5.52 7.56 -5.23
C SER A 120 -6.03 7.29 -6.64
N ASN A 121 -7.00 6.40 -6.78
CA ASN A 121 -7.65 6.13 -8.06
C ASN A 121 -8.44 7.32 -8.63
N ARG A 122 -8.61 8.41 -7.84
CA ARG A 122 -9.27 9.64 -8.27
C ARG A 122 -8.30 10.65 -8.87
N ALA A 123 -7.06 10.71 -8.34
CA ALA A 123 -6.07 11.69 -8.75
C ALA A 123 -5.68 11.54 -10.23
N GLY A 124 -5.89 12.59 -11.02
CA GLY A 124 -5.64 12.61 -12.45
C GLY A 124 -6.68 11.86 -13.30
N SER A 125 -7.66 11.17 -12.70
CA SER A 125 -8.64 10.40 -13.45
C SER A 125 -9.76 11.25 -14.09
N HIS A 126 -10.02 12.44 -13.54
CA HIS A 126 -11.00 13.39 -14.07
C HIS A 126 -10.81 14.75 -13.39
N PRO A 127 -10.96 15.90 -14.11
CA PRO A 127 -10.78 17.25 -13.55
C PRO A 127 -11.66 17.56 -12.33
N ARG A 128 -12.84 16.95 -12.21
CA ARG A 128 -13.72 17.11 -11.04
C ARG A 128 -13.07 16.77 -9.70
N TYR A 129 -11.97 16.02 -9.71
CA TYR A 129 -11.24 15.62 -8.50
C TYR A 129 -10.06 16.56 -8.17
N ASP A 130 -9.76 17.56 -9.02
CA ASP A 130 -8.58 18.42 -8.85
C ASP A 130 -8.67 19.24 -7.55
N ALA A 131 -9.85 19.74 -7.18
CA ALA A 131 -10.06 20.44 -5.91
C ALA A 131 -9.82 19.52 -4.69
N GLU A 132 -10.25 18.24 -4.77
CA GLU A 132 -9.98 17.24 -3.75
C GLU A 132 -8.48 17.03 -3.58
N ILE A 133 -7.76 16.90 -4.68
CA ILE A 133 -6.30 16.67 -4.67
C ILE A 133 -5.55 17.89 -4.13
N GLN A 134 -5.92 19.09 -4.55
CA GLN A 134 -5.33 20.34 -4.03
C GLN A 134 -5.55 20.48 -2.53
N SER A 135 -6.73 20.13 -2.02
CA SER A 135 -7.02 20.13 -0.59
C SER A 135 -6.10 19.18 0.18
N LEU A 136 -5.88 17.96 -0.32
CA LEU A 136 -4.97 16.99 0.30
C LEU A 136 -3.52 17.51 0.31
N GLU A 137 -3.03 18.02 -0.82
CA GLU A 137 -1.67 18.55 -0.95
C GLU A 137 -1.45 19.78 -0.06
N SER A 138 -2.45 20.67 0.06
CA SER A 138 -2.40 21.83 0.94
C SER A 138 -2.24 21.43 2.41
N GLN A 139 -2.99 20.45 2.89
CA GLN A 139 -2.90 19.94 4.26
C GLN A 139 -1.53 19.30 4.56
N LEU A 140 -0.90 18.68 3.56
CA LEU A 140 0.37 17.95 3.68
C LEU A 140 1.59 18.74 3.17
N SER A 141 1.41 20.00 2.77
CA SER A 141 2.46 20.83 2.18
C SER A 141 3.69 20.96 3.08
N HIS A 142 3.49 21.13 4.39
CA HIS A 142 4.55 21.22 5.39
C HIS A 142 5.34 19.91 5.58
N LEU A 143 4.77 18.76 5.17
CA LEU A 143 5.41 17.44 5.18
C LEU A 143 6.01 17.05 3.83
N ARG A 144 5.81 17.87 2.78
CA ARG A 144 6.27 17.61 1.41
C ARG A 144 5.82 16.23 0.90
N ILE A 145 4.55 15.87 1.13
CA ILE A 145 3.96 14.62 0.64
C ILE A 145 3.06 14.94 -0.54
N PRO A 146 3.47 14.60 -1.77
CA PRO A 146 2.66 14.84 -2.97
C PRO A 146 1.59 13.77 -3.17
N VAL A 147 0.59 14.11 -3.98
CA VAL A 147 -0.40 13.17 -4.50
C VAL A 147 -0.07 12.86 -5.97
N PHE A 148 0.11 11.57 -6.27
CA PHE A 148 0.41 11.13 -7.64
C PHE A 148 -0.80 11.32 -8.55
N ARG A 149 -0.63 12.12 -9.59
CA ARG A 149 -1.62 12.30 -10.65
C ARG A 149 -1.37 11.31 -11.76
N LEU A 150 -2.32 10.43 -12.00
CA LEU A 150 -2.25 9.48 -13.10
C LEU A 150 -2.11 10.22 -14.44
N PRO A 151 -1.08 9.93 -15.24
CA PRO A 151 -0.97 10.50 -16.59
C PRO A 151 -2.20 10.13 -17.44
N PRO A 152 -2.59 10.99 -18.41
CA PRO A 152 -3.67 10.67 -19.32
C PRO A 152 -3.45 9.33 -20.04
N GLY A 153 -4.49 8.50 -20.08
CA GLY A 153 -4.42 7.17 -20.70
C GLY A 153 -3.83 6.07 -19.82
N THR A 154 -3.35 6.38 -18.62
CA THR A 154 -2.84 5.38 -17.67
C THR A 154 -3.98 4.70 -16.93
N ASP A 155 -3.87 3.39 -16.77
CA ASP A 155 -4.81 2.61 -15.96
C ASP A 155 -4.64 2.91 -14.46
N LYS A 156 -5.75 2.79 -13.72
CA LYS A 156 -5.79 2.92 -12.25
C LYS A 156 -5.17 1.70 -11.56
N LYS A 157 -5.05 1.74 -10.22
CA LYS A 157 -4.69 0.56 -9.45
C LYS A 157 -5.57 -0.64 -9.83
N PRO A 158 -4.98 -1.84 -10.00
CA PRO A 158 -3.61 -2.24 -9.68
C PRO A 158 -2.61 -2.08 -10.84
N PHE A 159 -2.88 -1.32 -11.88
CA PHE A 159 -2.07 -1.30 -13.12
C PHE A 159 -1.05 -0.16 -13.20
N CYS A 160 -1.18 0.91 -12.39
CA CYS A 160 -0.33 2.10 -12.45
C CYS A 160 1.05 1.94 -11.77
N GLY A 161 1.46 0.71 -11.47
CA GLY A 161 2.69 0.45 -10.71
C GLY A 161 3.97 0.90 -11.41
N GLU A 162 4.05 0.71 -12.73
CA GLU A 162 5.25 1.07 -13.51
C GLU A 162 5.50 2.58 -13.52
N GLU A 163 4.44 3.39 -13.61
CA GLU A 163 4.51 4.85 -13.53
C GLU A 163 4.99 5.33 -12.16
N ILE A 164 4.54 4.65 -11.10
CA ILE A 164 4.96 4.94 -9.72
C ILE A 164 6.44 4.62 -9.53
N VAL A 165 6.90 3.45 -10.00
CA VAL A 165 8.33 3.08 -9.95
C VAL A 165 9.18 4.09 -10.72
N ARG A 166 8.74 4.48 -11.91
CA ARG A 166 9.40 5.50 -12.73
C ARG A 166 9.48 6.83 -12.00
N TRP A 167 8.39 7.28 -11.38
CA TRP A 167 8.33 8.52 -10.61
C TRP A 167 9.38 8.59 -9.50
N PHE A 168 9.57 7.49 -8.74
CA PHE A 168 10.58 7.40 -7.69
C PHE A 168 12.01 7.32 -8.25
N ARG A 169 12.21 6.55 -9.33
CA ARG A 169 13.53 6.42 -9.98
C ARG A 169 14.03 7.74 -10.55
N GLU A 170 13.18 8.50 -11.21
CA GLU A 170 13.51 9.82 -11.76
C GLU A 170 13.93 10.83 -10.69
N ARG A 171 13.51 10.60 -9.43
CA ARG A 171 13.87 11.42 -8.26
C ARG A 171 15.03 10.85 -7.45
N GLY A 172 15.62 9.76 -7.90
CA GLY A 172 16.75 9.11 -7.23
C GLY A 172 16.40 8.48 -5.86
N VAL A 173 15.11 8.22 -5.60
CA VAL A 173 14.65 7.67 -4.31
C VAL A 173 14.92 6.18 -4.21
N VAL A 174 14.69 5.44 -5.30
CA VAL A 174 14.83 3.98 -5.36
C VAL A 174 15.63 3.55 -6.59
N LYS A 175 16.32 2.42 -6.46
CA LYS A 175 16.98 1.74 -7.58
C LYS A 175 16.01 0.77 -8.26
N GLY A 176 15.17 0.12 -7.48
CA GLY A 176 14.20 -0.86 -7.96
C GLY A 176 12.91 -0.90 -7.13
N PRO A 177 11.92 -1.66 -7.59
CA PRO A 177 10.64 -1.79 -6.92
C PRO A 177 10.75 -2.49 -5.54
N GLU A 178 11.82 -3.26 -5.32
CA GLU A 178 12.12 -3.94 -4.05
C GLU A 178 12.44 -2.97 -2.89
N GLU A 179 12.70 -1.70 -3.19
CA GLU A 179 12.90 -0.64 -2.19
C GLU A 179 11.60 0.13 -1.89
N ILE A 180 10.47 -0.28 -2.46
CA ILE A 180 9.16 0.35 -2.29
C ILE A 180 8.24 -0.52 -1.44
N ALA A 181 7.52 0.08 -0.49
CA ALA A 181 6.39 -0.55 0.20
C ALA A 181 5.09 0.17 -0.15
N VAL A 182 4.10 -0.60 -0.60
CA VAL A 182 2.73 -0.12 -0.85
C VAL A 182 1.88 -0.40 0.39
N VAL A 183 1.26 0.63 0.93
CA VAL A 183 0.42 0.59 2.14
C VAL A 183 -1.00 0.95 1.76
N GLY A 184 -1.95 0.05 2.00
CA GLY A 184 -3.35 0.28 1.66
C GLY A 184 -4.30 -0.67 2.39
N ASP A 185 -5.60 -0.43 2.23
CA ASP A 185 -6.66 -1.19 2.92
C ASP A 185 -7.23 -2.35 2.08
N ARG A 186 -6.87 -2.47 0.78
CA ARG A 186 -7.52 -3.42 -0.13
C ARG A 186 -6.55 -4.39 -0.78
N LEU A 187 -6.87 -5.69 -0.66
CA LEU A 187 -6.08 -6.75 -1.28
C LEU A 187 -6.13 -6.69 -2.81
N GLY A 188 -7.31 -6.43 -3.38
CA GLY A 188 -7.54 -6.43 -4.83
C GLY A 188 -6.99 -5.22 -5.59
N THR A 189 -6.56 -4.17 -4.90
CA THR A 189 -5.97 -2.98 -5.52
C THR A 189 -4.55 -2.71 -5.06
N ASP A 190 -4.34 -2.54 -3.75
CA ASP A 190 -3.07 -2.09 -3.20
C ASP A 190 -2.05 -3.22 -3.08
N VAL A 191 -2.46 -4.34 -2.46
CA VAL A 191 -1.60 -5.53 -2.33
C VAL A 191 -1.32 -6.13 -3.70
N LEU A 192 -2.34 -6.25 -4.57
CA LEU A 192 -2.16 -6.74 -5.94
C LEU A 192 -1.28 -5.79 -6.77
N MET A 193 -1.39 -4.46 -6.60
CA MET A 193 -0.49 -3.50 -7.24
C MET A 193 0.96 -3.73 -6.80
N ALA A 194 1.20 -3.88 -5.50
CA ALA A 194 2.54 -4.16 -4.99
C ALA A 194 3.13 -5.45 -5.59
N ALA A 195 2.35 -6.53 -5.61
CA ALA A 195 2.79 -7.80 -6.21
C ALA A 195 3.14 -7.65 -7.70
N ARG A 196 2.32 -6.92 -8.47
CA ARG A 196 2.59 -6.63 -9.89
C ARG A 196 3.82 -5.74 -10.11
N MET A 197 4.06 -4.79 -9.22
CA MET A 197 5.24 -3.93 -9.23
C MET A 197 6.53 -4.72 -8.92
N GLY A 198 6.41 -5.85 -8.21
CA GLY A 198 7.53 -6.51 -7.57
C GLY A 198 8.01 -5.75 -6.33
N SER A 199 7.07 -5.18 -5.57
CA SER A 199 7.29 -4.37 -4.37
C SER A 199 6.74 -5.06 -3.13
N TRP A 200 7.08 -4.53 -1.96
CA TRP A 200 6.50 -4.98 -0.69
C TRP A 200 5.11 -4.42 -0.50
N SER A 201 4.26 -5.14 0.23
CA SER A 201 2.90 -4.74 0.56
C SER A 201 2.63 -4.77 2.05
N VAL A 202 1.95 -3.74 2.54
CA VAL A 202 1.44 -3.63 3.91
C VAL A 202 -0.06 -3.42 3.84
N TRP A 203 -0.81 -4.33 4.45
CA TRP A 203 -2.27 -4.27 4.47
C TRP A 203 -2.78 -3.71 5.79
N CYS A 204 -3.52 -2.59 5.71
CA CYS A 204 -4.23 -1.96 6.82
C CYS A 204 -5.64 -2.57 6.91
N LYS A 205 -5.78 -3.67 7.65
CA LYS A 205 -7.00 -4.48 7.60
C LYS A 205 -8.23 -3.87 8.30
N GLU A 206 -8.06 -2.88 9.17
CA GLU A 206 -9.16 -2.28 9.93
C GLU A 206 -9.62 -0.93 9.37
N GLY A 207 -8.84 -0.32 8.47
CA GLY A 207 -9.17 0.97 7.86
C GLY A 207 -9.00 2.16 8.82
N VAL A 208 -9.68 3.28 8.50
CA VAL A 208 -9.63 4.53 9.27
C VAL A 208 -10.94 4.72 10.03
N PHE A 209 -10.84 5.04 11.33
CA PHE A 209 -11.96 5.35 12.21
C PHE A 209 -11.89 6.82 12.64
N GLU A 210 -13.02 7.49 12.73
CA GLU A 210 -13.13 8.80 13.37
C GLU A 210 -13.26 8.61 14.89
N GLU A 211 -12.54 9.44 15.66
CA GLU A 211 -12.69 9.46 17.12
C GLU A 211 -14.13 9.91 17.47
N GLY A 212 -14.86 9.04 18.13
CA GLY A 212 -16.25 9.30 18.56
C GLY A 212 -17.29 8.38 17.94
N GLU A 213 -16.98 7.62 16.90
CA GLU A 213 -17.87 6.54 16.45
C GLU A 213 -17.90 5.41 17.48
N LYS A 214 -19.06 5.25 18.12
CA LYS A 214 -19.33 4.13 19.03
C LYS A 214 -19.44 2.84 18.23
N GLY A 215 -18.34 2.13 18.10
CA GLY A 215 -18.28 0.81 17.47
C GLY A 215 -17.36 0.76 16.25
N LYS A 216 -16.72 -0.38 16.01
CA LYS A 216 -15.97 -0.60 14.77
C LYS A 216 -16.96 -0.49 13.60
N PRO A 217 -16.67 0.29 12.54
CA PRO A 217 -17.54 0.33 11.38
C PRO A 217 -17.79 -1.09 10.87
N THR A 218 -19.03 -1.38 10.56
CA THR A 218 -19.38 -2.68 10.02
C THR A 218 -18.69 -2.87 8.68
N ARG A 219 -17.71 -3.76 8.63
CA ARG A 219 -17.03 -4.10 7.37
C ARG A 219 -18.04 -4.40 6.28
N ASN A 220 -17.89 -3.80 5.14
CA ASN A 220 -18.69 -4.11 3.97
C ASN A 220 -18.41 -5.57 3.51
N VAL A 221 -19.27 -6.10 2.64
CA VAL A 221 -19.16 -7.50 2.18
C VAL A 221 -17.81 -7.78 1.53
N LEU A 222 -17.27 -6.81 0.77
CA LEU A 222 -15.99 -6.94 0.09
C LEU A 222 -14.82 -7.03 1.08
N GLU A 223 -14.80 -6.18 2.10
CA GLU A 223 -13.79 -6.21 3.17
C GLU A 223 -13.83 -7.53 3.97
N LYS A 224 -15.02 -8.04 4.26
CA LYS A 224 -15.18 -9.36 4.91
C LYS A 224 -14.62 -10.47 4.02
N MET A 225 -14.87 -10.40 2.72
CA MET A 225 -14.35 -11.36 1.75
C MET A 225 -12.82 -11.29 1.65
N GLU A 226 -12.21 -10.10 1.64
CA GLU A 226 -10.76 -9.95 1.63
C GLU A 226 -10.10 -10.55 2.88
N VAL A 227 -10.67 -10.31 4.08
CA VAL A 227 -10.20 -10.95 5.32
C VAL A 227 -10.29 -12.46 5.25
N TRP A 228 -11.40 -12.98 4.71
CA TRP A 228 -11.58 -14.43 4.56
C TRP A 228 -10.56 -15.02 3.56
N ILE A 229 -10.32 -14.36 2.43
CA ILE A 229 -9.34 -14.77 1.41
C ILE A 229 -7.94 -14.86 2.02
N GLU A 230 -7.50 -13.79 2.68
CA GLU A 230 -6.17 -13.74 3.29
C GLU A 230 -5.99 -14.86 4.31
N ARG A 231 -6.95 -15.00 5.22
CA ARG A 231 -6.94 -16.04 6.24
C ARG A 231 -6.96 -17.45 5.65
N PHE A 232 -7.80 -17.71 4.65
CA PHE A 232 -7.91 -19.01 3.99
C PHE A 232 -6.59 -19.43 3.34
N PHE A 233 -5.92 -18.54 2.60
CA PHE A 233 -4.68 -18.88 1.95
C PHE A 233 -3.50 -18.93 2.92
N ARG A 234 -3.43 -18.02 3.88
CA ARG A 234 -2.33 -17.97 4.84
C ARG A 234 -2.43 -19.09 5.88
N GLU A 235 -3.53 -19.15 6.61
CA GLU A 235 -3.70 -20.13 7.69
C GLU A 235 -4.15 -21.49 7.16
N GLY A 236 -5.09 -21.54 6.22
CA GLY A 236 -5.67 -22.77 5.71
C GLY A 236 -4.79 -23.51 4.69
N ARG A 237 -3.95 -22.79 3.93
CA ARG A 237 -3.10 -23.36 2.87
C ARG A 237 -1.61 -23.17 3.11
N GLY A 238 -1.20 -22.45 4.16
CA GLY A 238 0.21 -22.16 4.45
C GLY A 238 0.91 -21.32 3.40
N CYS A 239 0.15 -20.58 2.58
CA CYS A 239 0.71 -19.76 1.52
C CYS A 239 1.37 -18.49 2.09
N THR A 240 2.45 -18.03 1.44
CA THR A 240 3.13 -16.77 1.77
C THR A 240 3.04 -15.80 0.59
N ALA A 241 3.21 -14.51 0.87
CA ALA A 241 3.34 -13.51 -0.18
C ALA A 241 4.53 -13.82 -1.09
N PRO A 242 4.43 -13.60 -2.41
CA PRO A 242 5.57 -13.77 -3.31
C PRO A 242 6.66 -12.75 -2.97
N LEU A 243 7.93 -13.15 -3.08
CA LEU A 243 9.03 -12.21 -2.89
C LEU A 243 8.99 -11.09 -3.94
N PRO A 244 9.37 -9.86 -3.57
CA PRO A 244 9.56 -8.79 -4.53
C PRO A 244 10.59 -9.15 -5.59
N LYS A 245 10.39 -8.63 -6.80
CA LYS A 245 11.28 -8.85 -7.92
C LYS A 245 12.69 -8.34 -7.61
N GLY A 246 13.70 -9.19 -7.78
CA GLY A 246 15.09 -8.88 -7.42
C GLY A 246 15.43 -9.17 -5.96
N TRP A 247 14.51 -9.76 -5.20
CA TRP A 247 14.70 -10.24 -3.83
C TRP A 247 14.70 -11.79 -3.76
N GLU A 248 14.70 -12.45 -4.90
CA GLU A 248 14.80 -13.92 -4.98
C GLU A 248 16.17 -14.37 -4.44
N GLU A 249 16.16 -15.37 -3.57
CA GLU A 249 17.39 -16.01 -3.02
C GLU A 249 18.14 -16.81 -4.08
#